data_9870c2fa92fe5850dfbaa36f66e81b52
#
_entry.id   9870c2fa92fe5850dfbaa36f66e81b52
#
_cell.length_a   1.000
_cell.length_b   1.000
_cell.length_c   1.000
_cell.angle_alpha   90.00
_cell.angle_beta   90.00
_cell.angle_gamma   90.00
#
_symmetry.space_group_name_H-M   'P 1'
#
loop_
_entity.id
_entity.type
_entity.pdbx_description
1 polymer ?
#
loop_
_entity_poly.entity_id
_entity_poly.type
_entity_poly.pdbx_seq_one_letter_code
_entity_poly.pdbx_strand_id
1 'polypeptide(L)'
;MSLARKTILSAVIGAAVVLTACSNQTPPSNTWALATQGAYDAALSSDGSMGVIASINHGGSLWQLPQHERVYNWNHQADKYSLFNQVAISGDGRYGATAEQDRLTLWDATSGKPANFLALPNDIRSLDLSEDGAYLLAGLDNSTAVLISTSQGQGIKTFTTDDQVTAVGFSADNSLAIAGTRTGSVYVWSLPDGEVKGQWSHDNQIRSVALSPRSDFAFSSAQGGSAIAVDLTSGKIAMNMDVNRGGDIAASTYTAAEFAAEQPLLLTGSSTGKVKLWNLATKEQVAGWEATKRDKWKPSAVSLMDLAFSRDGRYRALASNGLAYEFSQ
;
A
#
# COMPACT_ATOMS: atom_id res chain seq x y z
N MET A 1 -83.09 -7.04 26.84
CA MET A 1 -82.14 -5.95 26.56
C MET A 1 -80.73 -6.44 26.91
N SER A 2 -79.96 -6.86 25.93
CA SER A 2 -78.56 -7.34 26.09
C SER A 2 -77.71 -6.63 25.05
N LEU A 3 -76.80 -5.77 25.52
CA LEU A 3 -75.84 -5.06 24.69
C LEU A 3 -74.69 -5.99 24.43
N ALA A 4 -74.45 -6.35 23.18
CA ALA A 4 -73.26 -7.03 22.72
C ALA A 4 -72.15 -6.03 22.53
N ARG A 5 -71.03 -6.18 23.30
CA ARG A 5 -69.77 -5.46 23.11
C ARG A 5 -68.97 -6.14 21.97
N LYS A 6 -68.77 -5.43 20.88
CA LYS A 6 -67.82 -5.81 19.81
C LYS A 6 -66.40 -5.39 20.23
N THR A 7 -65.58 -6.36 20.47
CA THR A 7 -64.11 -6.16 20.64
C THR A 7 -63.44 -6.11 19.27
N ILE A 8 -62.89 -4.94 18.95
CA ILE A 8 -62.06 -4.76 17.72
C ILE A 8 -60.63 -5.18 18.07
N LEU A 9 -60.17 -6.26 17.48
CA LEU A 9 -58.81 -6.73 17.60
C LEU A 9 -57.97 -6.04 16.50
N SER A 10 -57.18 -5.03 16.88
CA SER A 10 -56.24 -4.36 15.97
C SER A 10 -54.98 -5.23 15.81
N ALA A 11 -54.82 -5.87 14.68
CA ALA A 11 -53.59 -6.55 14.31
C ALA A 11 -52.56 -5.51 13.86
N VAL A 12 -51.52 -5.29 14.66
CA VAL A 12 -50.34 -4.51 14.28
C VAL A 12 -49.45 -5.45 13.47
N ILE A 13 -49.44 -5.29 12.15
CA ILE A 13 -48.49 -5.94 11.26
C ILE A 13 -47.18 -5.14 11.35
N GLY A 14 -46.26 -5.61 12.16
CA GLY A 14 -44.90 -5.11 12.19
C GLY A 14 -44.15 -5.53 10.90
N ALA A 15 -43.99 -4.61 9.95
CA ALA A 15 -43.09 -4.80 8.82
C ALA A 15 -41.67 -4.77 9.35
N ALA A 16 -41.06 -5.96 9.52
CA ALA A 16 -39.60 -6.09 9.70
C ALA A 16 -38.94 -5.68 8.39
N VAL A 17 -38.40 -4.47 8.34
CA VAL A 17 -37.48 -4.06 7.28
C VAL A 17 -36.20 -4.83 7.51
N VAL A 18 -36.01 -5.94 6.79
CA VAL A 18 -34.75 -6.61 6.69
C VAL A 18 -33.86 -5.71 5.84
N LEU A 19 -33.03 -4.90 6.49
CA LEU A 19 -31.93 -4.22 5.84
C LEU A 19 -30.93 -5.32 5.43
N THR A 20 -31.09 -5.86 4.23
CA THR A 20 -30.03 -6.57 3.54
C THR A 20 -28.94 -5.53 3.25
N ALA A 21 -27.95 -5.46 4.12
CA ALA A 21 -26.69 -4.79 3.82
C ALA A 21 -25.97 -5.62 2.75
N CYS A 22 -26.42 -5.54 1.50
CA CYS A 22 -25.55 -5.79 0.37
C CYS A 22 -24.48 -4.68 0.44
N SER A 23 -23.27 -5.04 0.78
CA SER A 23 -22.12 -4.15 0.65
C SER A 23 -21.86 -3.92 -0.84
N ASN A 24 -22.68 -3.07 -1.46
CA ASN A 24 -22.37 -2.55 -2.81
C ASN A 24 -21.15 -1.65 -2.64
N GLN A 25 -19.97 -2.24 -2.86
CA GLN A 25 -18.76 -1.46 -2.93
C GLN A 25 -18.84 -0.57 -4.17
N THR A 26 -18.54 0.70 -4.00
CA THR A 26 -18.58 1.68 -5.09
C THR A 26 -17.49 1.36 -6.12
N PRO A 27 -17.80 1.31 -7.42
CA PRO A 27 -16.78 1.13 -8.46
C PRO A 27 -15.87 2.35 -8.54
N PRO A 28 -14.69 2.25 -9.19
CA PRO A 28 -13.84 3.40 -9.44
C PRO A 28 -14.56 4.45 -10.29
N SER A 29 -14.31 5.73 -10.00
CA SER A 29 -14.81 6.86 -10.80
C SER A 29 -14.10 6.96 -12.15
N ASN A 30 -12.83 6.52 -12.19
CA ASN A 30 -12.03 6.47 -13.42
C ASN A 30 -11.08 5.26 -13.40
N THR A 31 -10.70 4.77 -14.60
CA THR A 31 -9.78 3.64 -14.77
C THR A 31 -9.04 3.79 -16.09
N TRP A 32 -7.71 3.62 -16.06
CA TRP A 32 -6.88 3.64 -17.28
C TRP A 32 -5.73 2.65 -17.21
N ALA A 33 -5.20 2.27 -18.39
CA ALA A 33 -4.16 1.26 -18.49
C ALA A 33 -2.77 1.90 -18.50
N LEU A 34 -1.89 1.42 -17.61
CA LEU A 34 -0.47 1.76 -17.56
C LEU A 34 0.39 0.66 -18.21
N ALA A 35 0.00 -0.60 -18.08
CA ALA A 35 0.69 -1.73 -18.67
C ALA A 35 -0.30 -2.67 -19.38
N THR A 36 0.15 -3.35 -20.44
CA THR A 36 -0.73 -4.20 -21.28
C THR A 36 -0.99 -5.58 -20.68
N GLN A 37 -0.02 -6.17 -20.00
CA GLN A 37 -0.12 -7.55 -19.46
C GLN A 37 -0.24 -7.59 -17.94
N GLY A 38 0.04 -6.49 -17.26
CA GLY A 38 0.08 -6.39 -15.80
C GLY A 38 1.43 -5.89 -15.30
N ALA A 39 1.59 -5.90 -13.99
CA ALA A 39 2.77 -5.41 -13.30
C ALA A 39 3.29 -6.41 -12.27
N TYR A 40 4.61 -6.41 -12.07
CA TYR A 40 5.27 -7.09 -10.97
C TYR A 40 5.20 -6.27 -9.69
N ASP A 41 5.34 -4.93 -9.85
CA ASP A 41 5.31 -3.98 -8.76
C ASP A 41 4.92 -2.59 -9.26
N ALA A 42 4.43 -1.72 -8.37
CA ALA A 42 4.06 -0.34 -8.68
C ALA A 42 4.07 0.52 -7.42
N ALA A 43 4.44 1.79 -7.56
CA ALA A 43 4.51 2.76 -6.48
C ALA A 43 3.94 4.13 -6.91
N LEU A 44 3.33 4.85 -5.95
CA LEU A 44 2.74 6.18 -6.10
C LEU A 44 3.50 7.21 -5.28
N SER A 45 3.60 8.46 -5.79
CA SER A 45 3.94 9.60 -4.94
C SER A 45 2.84 9.84 -3.89
N SER A 46 3.17 10.45 -2.76
CA SER A 46 2.24 10.65 -1.63
C SER A 46 0.96 11.39 -2.02
N ASP A 47 1.02 12.28 -3.03
CA ASP A 47 -0.13 12.98 -3.57
C ASP A 47 -0.82 12.24 -4.74
N GLY A 48 -0.32 11.07 -5.12
CA GLY A 48 -0.82 10.26 -6.22
C GLY A 48 -0.68 10.90 -7.60
N SER A 49 0.10 11.99 -7.75
CA SER A 49 0.28 12.65 -9.05
C SER A 49 1.23 11.91 -9.98
N MET A 50 2.20 11.22 -9.41
CA MET A 50 3.20 10.42 -10.13
C MET A 50 3.08 8.95 -9.75
N GLY A 51 3.43 8.07 -10.69
CA GLY A 51 3.47 6.63 -10.44
C GLY A 51 4.56 5.94 -11.25
N VAL A 52 5.20 4.97 -10.63
CA VAL A 52 6.15 4.06 -11.29
C VAL A 52 5.55 2.67 -11.37
N ILE A 53 5.70 2.01 -12.49
CA ILE A 53 5.21 0.64 -12.68
C ILE A 53 6.30 -0.25 -13.30
N ALA A 54 6.56 -1.39 -12.69
CA ALA A 54 7.35 -2.48 -13.24
C ALA A 54 6.47 -3.38 -14.11
N SER A 55 6.43 -3.10 -15.41
CA SER A 55 5.53 -3.78 -16.34
C SER A 55 6.07 -5.15 -16.74
N ILE A 56 5.19 -6.14 -16.84
CA ILE A 56 5.54 -7.45 -17.38
C ILE A 56 6.01 -7.28 -18.83
N ASN A 57 7.24 -7.72 -19.14
CA ASN A 57 7.89 -7.69 -20.46
C ASN A 57 8.20 -6.30 -21.04
N HIS A 58 8.08 -5.21 -20.28
CA HIS A 58 8.34 -3.85 -20.79
C HIS A 58 9.26 -3.00 -19.92
N GLY A 59 9.76 -3.55 -18.78
CA GLY A 59 10.60 -2.80 -17.84
C GLY A 59 9.83 -1.81 -16.99
N GLY A 60 10.51 -0.76 -16.52
CA GLY A 60 9.92 0.30 -15.71
C GLY A 60 9.38 1.45 -16.55
N SER A 61 8.35 2.11 -16.05
CA SER A 61 7.87 3.37 -16.65
C SER A 61 7.36 4.32 -15.58
N LEU A 62 7.65 5.61 -15.79
CA LEU A 62 7.18 6.73 -14.97
C LEU A 62 5.97 7.39 -15.65
N TRP A 63 4.95 7.68 -14.87
CA TRP A 63 3.68 8.23 -15.35
C TRP A 63 3.27 9.48 -14.55
N GLN A 64 2.72 10.46 -15.26
CA GLN A 64 1.88 11.53 -14.71
C GLN A 64 0.43 11.06 -14.72
N LEU A 65 -0.11 10.73 -13.56
CA LEU A 65 -1.41 10.06 -13.45
C LEU A 65 -2.59 10.97 -13.77
N PRO A 66 -2.64 12.27 -13.36
CA PRO A 66 -3.74 13.15 -13.73
C PRO A 66 -3.87 13.38 -15.23
N GLN A 67 -2.75 13.34 -15.97
CA GLN A 67 -2.72 13.53 -17.43
C GLN A 67 -2.84 12.20 -18.19
N HIS A 68 -2.74 11.06 -17.51
CA HIS A 68 -2.67 9.71 -18.09
C HIS A 68 -1.47 9.57 -19.06
N GLU A 69 -0.38 10.28 -18.77
CA GLU A 69 0.78 10.37 -19.66
C GLU A 69 1.96 9.58 -19.11
N ARG A 70 2.56 8.78 -19.99
CA ARG A 70 3.83 8.11 -19.70
C ARG A 70 4.98 9.05 -20.02
N VAL A 71 5.74 9.43 -18.97
CA VAL A 71 6.83 10.42 -19.07
C VAL A 71 8.13 9.76 -19.54
N TYR A 72 8.51 8.64 -18.90
CA TYR A 72 9.75 7.94 -19.23
C TYR A 72 9.58 6.42 -19.22
N ASN A 73 10.44 5.76 -20.00
CA ASN A 73 10.70 4.32 -19.90
C ASN A 73 12.06 4.12 -19.26
N TRP A 74 12.13 3.33 -18.19
CA TRP A 74 13.34 3.02 -17.47
C TRP A 74 13.75 1.56 -17.69
N ASN A 75 14.99 1.35 -18.09
CA ASN A 75 15.60 0.03 -18.25
C ASN A 75 17.07 0.11 -17.84
N HIS A 76 17.60 -0.95 -17.20
CA HIS A 76 18.99 -0.99 -16.77
C HIS A 76 19.99 -1.10 -17.94
N GLN A 77 19.52 -1.54 -19.12
CA GLN A 77 20.32 -1.67 -20.34
C GLN A 77 19.55 -1.06 -21.52
N ALA A 78 20.28 -0.37 -22.40
CA ALA A 78 19.72 0.09 -23.66
C ALA A 78 19.26 -1.11 -24.52
N ASP A 79 18.15 -0.95 -25.21
CA ASP A 79 17.56 -1.93 -26.13
C ASP A 79 17.18 -3.30 -25.52
N LYS A 80 17.10 -3.38 -24.18
CA LYS A 80 16.61 -4.57 -23.48
C LYS A 80 15.60 -4.17 -22.40
N TYR A 81 14.57 -4.97 -22.26
CA TYR A 81 13.64 -4.82 -21.13
C TYR A 81 14.22 -5.46 -19.87
N SER A 82 14.29 -4.67 -18.80
CA SER A 82 14.68 -5.16 -17.48
C SER A 82 13.51 -5.84 -16.80
N LEU A 83 13.77 -6.90 -16.05
CA LEU A 83 12.76 -7.61 -15.25
C LEU A 83 12.75 -7.06 -13.82
N PHE A 84 12.24 -5.84 -13.67
CA PHE A 84 12.13 -5.24 -12.33
C PHE A 84 11.12 -6.00 -11.49
N ASN A 85 11.53 -6.37 -10.30
CA ASN A 85 10.71 -7.03 -9.29
C ASN A 85 10.29 -6.07 -8.17
N GLN A 86 10.97 -4.94 -8.03
CA GLN A 86 10.63 -3.89 -7.07
C GLN A 86 10.80 -2.51 -7.70
N VAL A 87 9.90 -1.60 -7.36
CA VAL A 87 9.99 -0.17 -7.70
C VAL A 87 9.57 0.68 -6.50
N ALA A 88 10.09 1.91 -6.45
CA ALA A 88 9.69 2.92 -5.49
C ALA A 88 9.70 4.30 -6.14
N ILE A 89 8.98 5.25 -5.57
CA ILE A 89 9.02 6.66 -5.93
C ILE A 89 9.01 7.48 -4.64
N SER A 90 9.75 8.59 -4.60
CA SER A 90 9.71 9.50 -3.45
C SER A 90 8.34 10.15 -3.31
N GLY A 91 7.94 10.49 -2.08
CA GLY A 91 6.65 11.10 -1.83
C GLY A 91 6.43 12.38 -2.64
N ASP A 92 7.47 13.18 -2.85
CA ASP A 92 7.45 14.39 -3.68
C ASP A 92 7.51 14.13 -5.21
N GLY A 93 7.66 12.87 -5.63
CA GLY A 93 7.68 12.44 -7.03
C GLY A 93 8.95 12.77 -7.80
N ARG A 94 10.04 13.25 -7.16
CA ARG A 94 11.27 13.69 -7.84
C ARG A 94 12.29 12.60 -8.09
N TYR A 95 12.24 11.52 -7.35
CA TYR A 95 13.14 10.40 -7.46
C TYR A 95 12.38 9.09 -7.58
N GLY A 96 12.88 8.19 -8.41
CA GLY A 96 12.38 6.83 -8.51
C GLY A 96 13.49 5.82 -8.28
N ALA A 97 13.11 4.60 -7.96
CA ALA A 97 14.02 3.46 -7.84
C ALA A 97 13.45 2.25 -8.58
N THR A 98 14.32 1.49 -9.20
CA THR A 98 13.98 0.20 -9.83
C THR A 98 15.01 -0.85 -9.44
N ALA A 99 14.55 -2.05 -9.07
CA ALA A 99 15.44 -3.14 -8.70
C ALA A 99 15.18 -4.41 -9.49
N GLU A 100 16.27 -5.12 -9.78
CA GLU A 100 16.32 -6.44 -10.39
C GLU A 100 17.33 -7.29 -9.60
N GLN A 101 16.83 -8.27 -8.84
CA GLN A 101 17.63 -9.07 -7.90
C GLN A 101 18.37 -8.19 -6.87
N ASP A 102 19.71 -8.16 -6.90
CA ASP A 102 20.58 -7.39 -6.01
C ASP A 102 20.96 -6.00 -6.58
N ARG A 103 20.51 -5.67 -7.79
CA ARG A 103 20.86 -4.44 -8.50
C ARG A 103 19.76 -3.41 -8.40
N LEU A 104 20.13 -2.19 -8.07
CA LEU A 104 19.27 -1.05 -7.89
C LEU A 104 19.73 0.11 -8.76
N THR A 105 18.81 0.77 -9.43
CA THR A 105 19.02 2.06 -10.09
C THR A 105 18.14 3.11 -9.45
N LEU A 106 18.78 4.23 -9.05
CA LEU A 106 18.08 5.46 -8.67
C LEU A 106 17.94 6.35 -9.90
N TRP A 107 16.78 6.93 -10.09
CA TRP A 107 16.41 7.78 -11.21
C TRP A 107 16.02 9.18 -10.75
N ASP A 108 16.48 10.18 -11.45
CA ASP A 108 15.93 11.54 -11.38
C ASP A 108 14.67 11.59 -12.25
N ALA A 109 13.50 11.71 -11.62
CA ALA A 109 12.21 11.68 -12.29
C ALA A 109 11.94 12.95 -13.13
N THR A 110 12.68 14.05 -12.90
CA THR A 110 12.57 15.28 -13.69
C THR A 110 13.25 15.13 -15.06
N SER A 111 14.44 14.54 -15.08
CA SER A 111 15.24 14.36 -16.29
C SER A 111 15.08 12.99 -16.94
N GLY A 112 14.52 12.02 -16.23
CA GLY A 112 14.42 10.62 -16.64
C GLY A 112 15.74 9.88 -16.64
N LYS A 113 16.84 10.49 -16.16
CA LYS A 113 18.19 9.92 -16.19
C LYS A 113 18.50 9.15 -14.92
N PRO A 114 19.36 8.10 -15.00
CA PRO A 114 19.86 7.44 -13.81
C PRO A 114 20.76 8.40 -13.02
N ALA A 115 20.52 8.47 -11.71
CA ALA A 115 21.35 9.23 -10.78
C ALA A 115 22.46 8.35 -10.17
N ASN A 116 22.14 7.11 -9.78
CA ASN A 116 23.07 6.17 -9.20
C ASN A 116 22.72 4.71 -9.59
N PHE A 117 23.78 3.87 -9.66
CA PHE A 117 23.66 2.42 -9.78
C PHE A 117 24.30 1.78 -8.56
N LEU A 118 23.60 0.85 -7.94
CA LEU A 118 24.02 0.19 -6.71
C LEU A 118 23.87 -1.33 -6.86
N ALA A 119 24.81 -2.06 -6.25
CA ALA A 119 24.65 -3.48 -6.00
C ALA A 119 24.61 -3.69 -4.48
N LEU A 120 23.59 -4.41 -4.03
CA LEU A 120 23.40 -4.75 -2.62
C LEU A 120 23.93 -6.16 -2.34
N PRO A 121 24.19 -6.51 -1.08
CA PRO A 121 24.82 -7.80 -0.77
C PRO A 121 23.92 -9.01 -1.05
N ASN A 122 22.60 -8.79 -1.21
CA ASN A 122 21.61 -9.85 -1.42
C ASN A 122 20.41 -9.33 -2.21
N ASP A 123 19.55 -10.26 -2.64
CA ASP A 123 18.33 -9.96 -3.37
C ASP A 123 17.40 -8.99 -2.62
N ILE A 124 16.95 -7.98 -3.35
CA ILE A 124 16.03 -6.97 -2.87
C ILE A 124 14.61 -7.53 -2.93
N ARG A 125 13.89 -7.45 -1.80
CA ARG A 125 12.51 -7.95 -1.65
C ARG A 125 11.48 -6.86 -1.46
N SER A 126 11.91 -5.68 -1.01
CA SER A 126 11.05 -4.51 -0.87
C SER A 126 11.90 -3.25 -0.95
N LEU A 127 11.33 -2.20 -1.51
CA LEU A 127 11.95 -0.87 -1.60
C LEU A 127 10.97 0.19 -1.15
N ASP A 128 11.49 1.22 -0.51
CA ASP A 128 10.77 2.47 -0.31
C ASP A 128 11.73 3.65 -0.39
N LEU A 129 11.24 4.80 -0.87
CA LEU A 129 11.93 6.09 -0.89
C LEU A 129 11.29 7.05 0.09
N SER A 130 12.11 7.78 0.84
CA SER A 130 11.64 8.81 1.75
C SER A 130 10.86 9.91 1.03
N GLU A 131 10.06 10.70 1.75
CA GLU A 131 9.17 11.74 1.20
C GLU A 131 9.94 12.72 0.29
N ASP A 132 11.12 13.15 0.70
CA ASP A 132 11.99 14.07 -0.04
C ASP A 132 12.99 13.40 -0.98
N GLY A 133 12.98 12.07 -1.06
CA GLY A 133 13.92 11.27 -1.84
C GLY A 133 15.36 11.27 -1.32
N ALA A 134 15.63 11.76 -0.10
CA ALA A 134 16.97 11.80 0.48
C ALA A 134 17.49 10.42 0.86
N TYR A 135 16.59 9.49 1.18
CA TYR A 135 16.90 8.13 1.61
C TYR A 135 16.11 7.09 0.84
N LEU A 136 16.73 5.92 0.68
CA LEU A 136 16.09 4.70 0.21
C LEU A 136 16.27 3.60 1.26
N LEU A 137 15.22 2.86 1.55
CA LEU A 137 15.24 1.67 2.39
C LEU A 137 15.05 0.42 1.53
N ALA A 138 16.00 -0.49 1.58
CA ALA A 138 15.95 -1.76 0.87
C ALA A 138 15.85 -2.92 1.87
N GLY A 139 14.76 -3.67 1.82
CA GLY A 139 14.58 -4.92 2.53
C GLY A 139 15.17 -6.08 1.73
N LEU A 140 16.03 -6.87 2.36
CA LEU A 140 16.78 -7.94 1.70
C LEU A 140 16.38 -9.34 2.19
N ASP A 141 16.73 -10.35 1.41
CA ASP A 141 16.43 -11.75 1.74
C ASP A 141 17.37 -12.36 2.79
N ASN A 142 18.44 -11.67 3.16
CA ASN A 142 19.40 -12.08 4.20
C ASN A 142 19.06 -11.56 5.59
N SER A 143 17.80 -11.24 5.88
CA SER A 143 17.34 -10.74 7.18
C SER A 143 17.92 -9.37 7.55
N THR A 144 18.13 -8.50 6.56
CA THR A 144 18.56 -7.12 6.80
C THR A 144 17.71 -6.12 6.03
N ALA A 145 17.57 -4.90 6.60
CA ALA A 145 17.13 -3.73 5.87
C ALA A 145 18.29 -2.72 5.80
N VAL A 146 18.57 -2.19 4.61
CA VAL A 146 19.68 -1.26 4.39
C VAL A 146 19.15 0.10 4.07
N LEU A 147 19.53 1.10 4.89
CA LEU A 147 19.27 2.51 4.66
C LEU A 147 20.39 3.07 3.78
N ILE A 148 20.01 3.70 2.67
CA ILE A 148 20.91 4.20 1.64
C ILE A 148 20.71 5.71 1.50
N SER A 149 21.78 6.49 1.49
CA SER A 149 21.76 7.89 1.08
C SER A 149 21.68 7.97 -0.45
N THR A 150 20.62 8.55 -0.98
CA THR A 150 20.43 8.69 -2.43
C THR A 150 21.45 9.61 -3.08
N SER A 151 21.85 10.69 -2.39
CA SER A 151 22.84 11.65 -2.88
C SER A 151 24.25 11.07 -2.92
N GLN A 152 24.61 10.20 -1.95
CA GLN A 152 25.93 9.57 -1.87
C GLN A 152 25.97 8.24 -2.64
N GLY A 153 24.83 7.63 -2.91
CA GLY A 153 24.74 6.31 -3.55
C GLY A 153 25.39 5.20 -2.72
N GLN A 154 25.28 5.25 -1.39
CA GLN A 154 25.87 4.26 -0.49
C GLN A 154 25.01 3.96 0.72
N GLY A 155 25.13 2.73 1.24
CA GLY A 155 24.52 2.32 2.50
C GLY A 155 25.09 3.11 3.68
N ILE A 156 24.23 3.68 4.50
CA ILE A 156 24.60 4.45 5.69
C ILE A 156 24.27 3.72 6.99
N LYS A 157 23.32 2.78 6.95
CA LYS A 157 22.95 1.96 8.10
C LYS A 157 22.35 0.64 7.67
N THR A 158 22.61 -0.42 8.43
CA THR A 158 21.99 -1.73 8.27
C THR A 158 21.23 -2.09 9.54
N PHE A 159 19.97 -2.46 9.40
CA PHE A 159 19.12 -2.98 10.46
C PHE A 159 19.03 -4.49 10.31
N THR A 160 19.15 -5.22 11.42
CA THR A 160 19.01 -6.69 11.45
C THR A 160 17.62 -7.07 11.92
N THR A 161 17.02 -8.01 11.25
CA THR A 161 15.73 -8.62 11.57
C THR A 161 15.87 -10.11 11.86
N ASP A 162 14.79 -10.76 12.27
CA ASP A 162 14.78 -12.21 12.57
C ASP A 162 14.74 -13.10 11.33
N ASP A 163 14.23 -12.59 10.19
CA ASP A 163 14.12 -13.33 8.92
C ASP A 163 14.08 -12.36 7.73
N GLN A 164 14.01 -12.88 6.53
CA GLN A 164 13.86 -12.16 5.26
C GLN A 164 12.87 -11.00 5.40
N VAL A 165 13.30 -9.80 4.99
CA VAL A 165 12.45 -8.61 4.96
C VAL A 165 11.53 -8.66 3.75
N THR A 166 10.23 -8.49 3.95
CA THR A 166 9.20 -8.64 2.91
C THR A 166 8.44 -7.37 2.61
N ALA A 167 8.51 -6.39 3.51
CA ALA A 167 7.91 -5.06 3.34
C ALA A 167 8.73 -4.03 4.11
N VAL A 168 8.93 -2.85 3.56
CA VAL A 168 9.59 -1.71 4.22
C VAL A 168 8.81 -0.43 3.97
N GLY A 169 9.04 0.61 4.81
CA GLY A 169 8.43 1.91 4.67
C GLY A 169 9.10 2.99 5.51
N PHE A 170 8.87 4.26 5.14
CA PHE A 170 9.29 5.45 5.88
C PHE A 170 8.09 6.17 6.49
N SER A 171 8.33 6.93 7.57
CA SER A 171 7.44 8.05 7.92
C SER A 171 7.75 9.27 7.05
N ALA A 172 6.74 10.10 6.74
CA ALA A 172 6.93 11.26 5.85
C ALA A 172 7.91 12.30 6.43
N ASP A 173 8.05 12.36 7.75
CA ASP A 173 9.02 13.22 8.43
C ASP A 173 10.46 12.65 8.46
N ASN A 174 10.69 11.49 7.82
CA ASN A 174 11.97 10.77 7.79
C ASN A 174 12.51 10.39 9.18
N SER A 175 11.70 10.42 10.24
CA SER A 175 12.14 10.10 11.59
C SER A 175 12.14 8.62 11.91
N LEU A 176 11.29 7.84 11.23
CA LEU A 176 11.13 6.41 11.44
C LEU A 176 11.24 5.61 10.15
N ALA A 177 11.73 4.38 10.30
CA ALA A 177 11.63 3.31 9.30
C ALA A 177 10.89 2.12 9.89
N ILE A 178 10.14 1.40 9.05
CA ILE A 178 9.43 0.18 9.41
C ILE A 178 9.84 -0.96 8.47
N ALA A 179 9.93 -2.17 9.01
CA ALA A 179 10.07 -3.38 8.21
C ALA A 179 9.22 -4.53 8.77
N GLY A 180 8.70 -5.33 7.85
CA GLY A 180 8.02 -6.58 8.14
C GLY A 180 8.78 -7.76 7.56
N THR A 181 8.71 -8.92 8.24
CA THR A 181 9.47 -10.12 7.87
C THR A 181 8.58 -11.27 7.38
N ARG A 182 9.22 -12.28 6.83
CA ARG A 182 8.57 -13.51 6.37
C ARG A 182 7.98 -14.32 7.52
N THR A 183 8.56 -14.27 8.72
CA THR A 183 8.05 -14.94 9.92
C THR A 183 6.94 -14.18 10.63
N GLY A 184 6.64 -12.94 10.19
CA GLY A 184 5.56 -12.15 10.74
C GLY A 184 6.00 -11.05 11.71
N SER A 185 7.30 -10.91 11.98
CA SER A 185 7.80 -9.85 12.84
C SER A 185 7.75 -8.49 12.16
N VAL A 186 7.44 -7.46 12.93
CA VAL A 186 7.45 -6.06 12.50
C VAL A 186 8.37 -5.28 13.41
N TYR A 187 9.25 -4.47 12.81
CA TYR A 187 10.20 -3.60 13.50
C TYR A 187 10.00 -2.17 13.08
N VAL A 188 10.06 -1.24 14.04
CA VAL A 188 10.10 0.20 13.79
C VAL A 188 11.36 0.76 14.44
N TRP A 189 12.16 1.47 13.64
CA TRP A 189 13.41 2.09 14.09
C TRP A 189 13.36 3.61 13.96
N SER A 190 14.01 4.29 14.89
CA SER A 190 14.40 5.68 14.75
C SER A 190 15.53 5.80 13.73
N LEU A 191 15.38 6.68 12.73
CA LEU A 191 16.39 6.81 11.68
C LEU A 191 17.66 7.52 12.14
N PRO A 192 17.64 8.55 13.03
CA PRO A 192 18.87 9.19 13.46
C PRO A 192 19.83 8.24 14.19
N ASP A 193 19.33 7.44 15.12
CA ASP A 193 20.16 6.55 15.97
C ASP A 193 20.02 5.06 15.66
N GLY A 194 18.89 4.63 15.05
CA GLY A 194 18.56 3.24 14.74
C GLY A 194 18.07 2.44 15.94
N GLU A 195 17.61 3.11 16.97
CA GLU A 195 16.97 2.46 18.11
C GLU A 195 15.63 1.85 17.72
N VAL A 196 15.30 0.70 18.30
CA VAL A 196 13.98 0.09 18.11
C VAL A 196 12.95 0.88 18.90
N LYS A 197 11.98 1.48 18.20
CA LYS A 197 10.86 2.24 18.78
C LYS A 197 9.60 1.41 18.93
N GLY A 198 9.47 0.33 18.17
CA GLY A 198 8.34 -0.60 18.27
C GLY A 198 8.68 -1.96 17.67
N GLN A 199 8.11 -2.99 18.26
CA GLN A 199 8.21 -4.35 17.75
C GLN A 199 6.98 -5.15 18.14
N TRP A 200 6.42 -5.89 17.17
CA TRP A 200 5.31 -6.82 17.37
C TRP A 200 5.34 -7.91 16.31
N SER A 201 4.41 -8.87 16.39
CA SER A 201 4.36 -9.97 15.43
C SER A 201 2.94 -10.35 15.05
N HIS A 202 2.82 -10.93 13.87
CA HIS A 202 1.68 -11.66 13.34
C HIS A 202 2.03 -13.15 13.19
N ASP A 203 1.04 -13.99 12.96
CA ASP A 203 1.25 -15.44 12.82
C ASP A 203 1.78 -15.84 11.42
N ASN A 204 1.82 -14.91 10.46
CA ASN A 204 2.22 -15.16 9.07
C ASN A 204 3.06 -14.01 8.49
N GLN A 205 3.65 -14.28 7.32
CA GLN A 205 4.44 -13.32 6.55
C GLN A 205 3.76 -11.96 6.44
N ILE A 206 4.50 -10.88 6.72
CA ILE A 206 4.05 -9.51 6.52
C ILE A 206 3.96 -9.21 5.03
N ARG A 207 2.84 -8.61 4.62
CA ARG A 207 2.55 -8.27 3.22
C ARG A 207 2.55 -6.77 2.95
N SER A 208 2.21 -5.96 3.95
CA SER A 208 2.22 -4.51 3.85
C SER A 208 2.51 -3.90 5.20
N VAL A 209 3.27 -2.82 5.19
CA VAL A 209 3.51 -1.93 6.34
C VAL A 209 3.35 -0.50 5.89
N ALA A 210 2.97 0.40 6.81
CA ALA A 210 2.95 1.83 6.60
C ALA A 210 3.20 2.56 7.92
N LEU A 211 3.77 3.77 7.85
CA LEU A 211 3.92 4.69 8.97
C LEU A 211 3.09 5.95 8.69
N SER A 212 2.45 6.47 9.74
CA SER A 212 1.75 7.76 9.61
C SER A 212 2.76 8.90 9.42
N PRO A 213 2.38 9.96 8.70
CA PRO A 213 3.25 11.10 8.43
C PRO A 213 3.81 11.78 9.69
N ARG A 214 3.09 11.71 10.81
CA ARG A 214 3.50 12.26 12.11
C ARG A 214 4.22 11.26 13.02
N SER A 215 4.53 10.08 12.51
CA SER A 215 5.20 9.02 13.29
C SER A 215 4.46 8.58 14.56
N ASP A 216 3.13 8.78 14.61
CA ASP A 216 2.29 8.42 15.76
C ASP A 216 1.58 7.07 15.59
N PHE A 217 1.37 6.60 14.35
CA PHE A 217 0.80 5.29 14.06
C PHE A 217 1.65 4.48 13.10
N ALA A 218 1.59 3.17 13.26
CA ALA A 218 2.10 2.19 12.31
C ALA A 218 0.98 1.22 11.91
N PHE A 219 0.96 0.83 10.66
CA PHE A 219 0.11 -0.24 10.14
C PHE A 219 0.95 -1.43 9.74
N SER A 220 0.42 -2.63 9.96
CA SER A 220 0.97 -3.87 9.40
C SER A 220 -0.12 -4.86 9.08
N SER A 221 0.04 -5.59 7.99
CA SER A 221 -0.82 -6.70 7.61
C SER A 221 -0.03 -7.93 7.24
N ALA A 222 -0.56 -9.09 7.61
CA ALA A 222 0.03 -10.39 7.31
C ALA A 222 -0.81 -11.19 6.32
N GLN A 223 -0.18 -12.14 5.66
CA GLN A 223 -0.86 -13.12 4.83
C GLN A 223 -1.90 -13.88 5.67
N GLY A 224 -3.09 -14.09 5.10
CA GLY A 224 -4.22 -14.68 5.83
C GLY A 224 -5.15 -13.66 6.48
N GLY A 225 -4.89 -12.36 6.32
CA GLY A 225 -5.83 -11.28 6.60
C GLY A 225 -5.75 -10.67 8.01
N SER A 226 -4.78 -11.04 8.83
CA SER A 226 -4.50 -10.31 10.08
C SER A 226 -3.94 -8.93 9.76
N ALA A 227 -4.52 -7.88 10.34
CA ALA A 227 -4.08 -6.50 10.14
C ALA A 227 -4.36 -5.64 11.37
N ILE A 228 -3.37 -4.84 11.77
CA ILE A 228 -3.47 -3.94 12.93
C ILE A 228 -2.89 -2.57 12.63
N ALA A 229 -3.48 -1.54 13.26
CA ALA A 229 -2.84 -0.26 13.47
C ALA A 229 -2.36 -0.17 14.92
N VAL A 230 -1.12 0.25 15.12
CA VAL A 230 -0.47 0.40 16.42
C VAL A 230 -0.22 1.88 16.68
N ASP A 231 -0.60 2.36 17.84
CA ASP A 231 -0.22 3.68 18.36
C ASP A 231 1.20 3.60 18.90
N LEU A 232 2.15 4.24 18.24
CA LEU A 232 3.58 4.18 18.55
C LEU A 232 3.93 4.93 19.84
N THR A 233 3.10 5.88 20.27
CA THR A 233 3.31 6.61 21.52
C THR A 233 3.03 5.72 22.73
N SER A 234 1.94 4.96 22.68
CA SER A 234 1.53 4.08 23.77
C SER A 234 2.01 2.64 23.62
N GLY A 235 2.47 2.24 22.44
CA GLY A 235 2.83 0.86 22.09
C GLY A 235 1.62 -0.10 22.03
N LYS A 236 0.38 0.43 21.96
CA LYS A 236 -0.84 -0.40 22.00
C LYS A 236 -1.49 -0.50 20.63
N ILE A 237 -2.22 -1.60 20.40
CA ILE A 237 -3.07 -1.75 19.22
C ILE A 237 -4.18 -0.69 19.29
N ALA A 238 -4.14 0.26 18.37
CA ALA A 238 -5.16 1.28 18.19
C ALA A 238 -6.43 0.71 17.55
N MET A 239 -6.23 -0.14 16.52
CA MET A 239 -7.34 -0.75 15.77
C MET A 239 -6.94 -2.14 15.24
N ASN A 240 -7.86 -3.11 15.35
CA ASN A 240 -7.76 -4.40 14.68
C ASN A 240 -8.65 -4.35 13.42
N MET A 241 -8.03 -4.59 12.27
CA MET A 241 -8.66 -4.47 10.94
C MET A 241 -8.64 -5.79 10.17
N ASP A 242 -8.70 -6.93 10.88
CA ASP A 242 -8.67 -8.25 10.24
C ASP A 242 -9.71 -8.34 9.11
N VAL A 243 -9.27 -8.71 7.91
CA VAL A 243 -10.10 -8.74 6.71
C VAL A 243 -11.24 -9.73 6.83
N ASN A 244 -11.07 -10.81 7.59
CA ASN A 244 -12.00 -11.93 7.73
C ASN A 244 -13.13 -11.68 8.75
N ARG A 245 -13.18 -10.53 9.42
CA ARG A 245 -14.29 -10.13 10.30
C ARG A 245 -15.47 -9.61 9.49
N GLY A 246 -16.24 -10.46 8.86
CA GLY A 246 -17.43 -10.03 8.11
C GLY A 246 -17.90 -10.98 7.04
N GLY A 247 -17.41 -12.22 7.03
CA GLY A 247 -17.91 -13.28 6.15
C GLY A 247 -17.34 -13.27 4.72
N ASP A 248 -16.29 -12.50 4.45
CA ASP A 248 -15.53 -12.61 3.21
C ASP A 248 -14.73 -13.93 3.23
N ILE A 249 -15.26 -14.95 2.55
CA ILE A 249 -14.76 -16.33 2.56
C ILE A 249 -13.45 -16.49 1.76
N ALA A 250 -13.06 -15.51 0.97
CA ALA A 250 -11.76 -15.51 0.28
C ALA A 250 -10.68 -15.00 1.23
N ALA A 251 -9.58 -15.73 1.35
CA ALA A 251 -8.38 -15.31 2.09
C ALA A 251 -7.81 -14.02 1.49
N SER A 252 -8.42 -12.89 1.83
CA SER A 252 -8.00 -11.56 1.40
C SER A 252 -6.92 -11.06 2.36
N THR A 253 -5.91 -10.37 1.81
CA THR A 253 -4.82 -9.78 2.58
C THR A 253 -4.71 -8.32 2.14
N TYR A 254 -4.47 -7.39 3.05
CA TYR A 254 -4.09 -6.04 2.65
C TYR A 254 -2.67 -6.06 2.08
N THR A 255 -2.52 -5.54 0.89
CA THR A 255 -1.27 -5.53 0.11
C THR A 255 -0.70 -4.13 -0.06
N ALA A 256 -1.50 -3.11 0.25
CA ALA A 256 -1.12 -1.71 0.23
C ALA A 256 -1.83 -0.96 1.36
N ALA A 257 -1.18 0.06 1.91
CA ALA A 257 -1.76 0.93 2.93
C ALA A 257 -1.09 2.30 2.90
N GLU A 258 -1.88 3.36 3.07
CA GLU A 258 -1.41 4.74 3.09
C GLU A 258 -2.17 5.55 4.14
N PHE A 259 -1.45 6.33 4.95
CA PHE A 259 -2.04 7.23 5.93
C PHE A 259 -2.28 8.62 5.32
N ALA A 260 -3.38 9.26 5.67
CA ALA A 260 -3.62 10.65 5.31
C ALA A 260 -2.66 11.60 6.04
N ALA A 261 -2.22 12.66 5.35
CA ALA A 261 -1.26 13.63 5.90
C ALA A 261 -1.78 14.39 7.14
N GLU A 262 -3.04 14.82 7.11
CA GLU A 262 -3.62 15.75 8.11
C GLU A 262 -4.65 15.10 9.04
N GLN A 263 -5.24 13.98 8.65
CA GLN A 263 -6.37 13.37 9.33
C GLN A 263 -6.01 11.97 9.84
N PRO A 264 -6.67 11.46 10.90
CA PRO A 264 -6.45 10.12 11.40
C PRO A 264 -7.15 9.08 10.50
N LEU A 265 -6.87 9.14 9.20
CA LEU A 265 -7.43 8.25 8.19
C LEU A 265 -6.34 7.32 7.65
N LEU A 266 -6.74 6.08 7.39
CA LEU A 266 -5.92 5.06 6.76
C LEU A 266 -6.66 4.49 5.55
N LEU A 267 -6.04 4.51 4.40
CA LEU A 267 -6.50 3.85 3.19
C LEU A 267 -5.82 2.48 3.08
N THR A 268 -6.59 1.42 2.83
CA THR A 268 -6.06 0.07 2.67
C THR A 268 -6.54 -0.56 1.37
N GLY A 269 -5.65 -1.26 0.70
CA GLY A 269 -5.91 -2.00 -0.53
C GLY A 269 -5.63 -3.49 -0.35
N SER A 270 -6.47 -4.34 -0.93
CA SER A 270 -6.36 -5.79 -0.75
C SER A 270 -5.91 -6.53 -2.01
N SER A 271 -5.49 -7.77 -1.80
CA SER A 271 -5.18 -8.75 -2.86
C SER A 271 -6.38 -9.14 -3.73
N THR A 272 -7.59 -8.72 -3.35
CA THR A 272 -8.85 -8.98 -4.08
C THR A 272 -9.44 -7.73 -4.72
N GLY A 273 -8.71 -6.59 -4.71
CA GLY A 273 -9.13 -5.34 -5.33
C GLY A 273 -10.02 -4.46 -4.47
N LYS A 274 -10.26 -4.81 -3.21
CA LYS A 274 -11.06 -3.97 -2.31
C LYS A 274 -10.20 -2.85 -1.74
N VAL A 275 -10.73 -1.62 -1.80
CA VAL A 275 -10.18 -0.42 -1.15
C VAL A 275 -11.08 -0.04 -0.01
N LYS A 276 -10.52 0.23 1.17
CA LYS A 276 -11.26 0.65 2.36
C LYS A 276 -10.60 1.88 2.98
N LEU A 277 -11.43 2.83 3.38
CA LEU A 277 -11.03 4.00 4.15
C LEU A 277 -11.46 3.81 5.60
N TRP A 278 -10.51 3.97 6.51
CA TRP A 278 -10.69 3.78 7.95
C TRP A 278 -10.47 5.10 8.69
N ASN A 279 -11.25 5.35 9.71
CA ASN A 279 -11.02 6.41 10.67
C ASN A 279 -10.47 5.80 11.97
N LEU A 280 -9.21 6.08 12.30
CA LEU A 280 -8.55 5.53 13.47
C LEU A 280 -9.05 6.12 14.79
N ALA A 281 -9.61 7.34 14.76
CA ALA A 281 -10.17 7.98 15.95
C ALA A 281 -11.53 7.36 16.34
N THR A 282 -12.40 7.10 15.37
CA THR A 282 -13.70 6.45 15.60
C THR A 282 -13.62 4.93 15.54
N LYS A 283 -12.54 4.38 15.01
CA LYS A 283 -12.28 2.93 14.80
C LYS A 283 -13.31 2.28 13.87
N GLU A 284 -13.73 3.01 12.84
CA GLU A 284 -14.77 2.58 11.90
C GLU A 284 -14.26 2.64 10.46
N GLN A 285 -14.84 1.78 9.61
CA GLN A 285 -14.72 1.90 8.16
C GLN A 285 -15.64 3.03 7.69
N VAL A 286 -15.09 4.04 7.02
CA VAL A 286 -15.80 5.23 6.56
C VAL A 286 -16.33 5.07 5.15
N ALA A 287 -15.56 4.41 4.29
CA ALA A 287 -15.91 4.19 2.89
C ALA A 287 -15.27 2.91 2.34
N GLY A 288 -15.74 2.45 1.17
CA GLY A 288 -15.19 1.29 0.51
C GLY A 288 -15.51 1.25 -0.97
N TRP A 289 -14.53 0.78 -1.75
CA TRP A 289 -14.60 0.66 -3.21
C TRP A 289 -14.05 -0.69 -3.66
N GLU A 290 -14.31 -1.03 -4.91
CA GLU A 290 -13.76 -2.25 -5.52
C GLU A 290 -13.20 -1.95 -6.91
N ALA A 291 -11.91 -2.23 -7.08
CA ALA A 291 -11.21 -2.13 -8.35
C ALA A 291 -11.77 -3.12 -9.38
N THR A 292 -12.02 -2.68 -10.57
CA THR A 292 -12.62 -3.51 -11.62
C THR A 292 -11.56 -4.40 -12.30
N LYS A 293 -11.96 -5.61 -12.68
CA LYS A 293 -11.12 -6.48 -13.50
C LYS A 293 -10.93 -5.89 -14.89
N ARG A 294 -9.75 -6.04 -15.47
CA ARG A 294 -9.47 -5.66 -16.86
C ARG A 294 -10.38 -6.40 -17.84
N ASP A 295 -10.56 -7.70 -17.60
CA ASP A 295 -11.48 -8.56 -18.37
C ASP A 295 -12.44 -9.24 -17.40
N LYS A 296 -13.72 -8.88 -17.48
CA LYS A 296 -14.76 -9.40 -16.58
C LYS A 296 -14.94 -10.94 -16.71
N TRP A 297 -14.54 -11.50 -17.82
CA TRP A 297 -14.73 -12.92 -18.13
C TRP A 297 -13.53 -13.80 -17.78
N LYS A 298 -12.37 -13.19 -17.47
CA LYS A 298 -11.18 -13.92 -17.06
C LYS A 298 -11.07 -13.98 -15.54
N PRO A 299 -10.63 -15.14 -14.99
CA PRO A 299 -10.36 -15.26 -13.55
C PRO A 299 -9.05 -14.55 -13.18
N SER A 300 -8.93 -13.25 -13.49
CA SER A 300 -7.76 -12.45 -13.13
C SER A 300 -7.96 -11.84 -11.74
N ALA A 301 -7.03 -12.09 -10.84
CA ALA A 301 -6.96 -11.35 -9.57
C ALA A 301 -6.57 -9.88 -9.82
N VAL A 302 -7.11 -9.00 -9.00
CA VAL A 302 -6.73 -7.58 -8.96
C VAL A 302 -6.12 -7.35 -7.58
N SER A 303 -4.81 -7.52 -7.44
CA SER A 303 -4.12 -7.14 -6.22
C SER A 303 -3.74 -5.68 -6.29
N LEU A 304 -4.11 -4.89 -5.30
CA LEU A 304 -3.66 -3.52 -5.18
C LEU A 304 -2.21 -3.51 -4.72
N MET A 305 -1.38 -2.71 -5.38
CA MET A 305 0.05 -2.65 -5.14
C MET A 305 0.42 -1.41 -4.34
N ASP A 306 -0.23 -0.29 -4.66
CA ASP A 306 -0.04 0.95 -3.93
C ASP A 306 -1.28 1.84 -3.97
N LEU A 307 -1.36 2.79 -3.01
CA LEU A 307 -2.47 3.69 -2.77
C LEU A 307 -1.96 5.10 -2.47
N ALA A 308 -2.74 6.12 -2.82
CA ALA A 308 -2.44 7.50 -2.45
C ALA A 308 -3.70 8.32 -2.18
N PHE A 309 -3.57 9.29 -1.26
CA PHE A 309 -4.51 10.39 -1.09
C PHE A 309 -4.17 11.49 -2.09
N SER A 310 -5.06 11.75 -3.05
CA SER A 310 -4.81 12.78 -4.04
C SER A 310 -5.17 14.17 -3.53
N ARG A 311 -4.43 15.20 -3.96
CA ARG A 311 -4.68 16.61 -3.59
C ARG A 311 -6.07 17.10 -3.98
N ASP A 312 -6.71 16.50 -4.96
CA ASP A 312 -8.07 16.82 -5.40
C ASP A 312 -9.18 16.15 -4.57
N GLY A 313 -8.83 15.50 -3.45
CA GLY A 313 -9.75 14.83 -2.55
C GLY A 313 -10.19 13.45 -3.03
N ARG A 314 -9.54 12.90 -4.06
CA ARG A 314 -9.77 11.55 -4.55
C ARG A 314 -8.74 10.58 -3.98
N TYR A 315 -8.97 9.30 -4.24
CA TYR A 315 -8.03 8.24 -3.88
C TYR A 315 -7.54 7.57 -5.15
N ARG A 316 -6.26 7.26 -5.24
CA ARG A 316 -5.67 6.55 -6.37
C ARG A 316 -5.09 5.22 -5.94
N ALA A 317 -5.12 4.26 -6.86
CA ALA A 317 -4.54 2.94 -6.65
C ALA A 317 -3.88 2.44 -7.94
N LEU A 318 -2.77 1.73 -7.77
CA LEU A 318 -2.14 0.93 -8.81
C LEU A 318 -2.35 -0.55 -8.52
N ALA A 319 -2.55 -1.36 -9.55
CA ALA A 319 -2.85 -2.77 -9.37
C ALA A 319 -2.06 -3.70 -10.30
N SER A 320 -1.97 -4.96 -9.89
CA SER A 320 -1.24 -6.04 -10.56
C SER A 320 -1.73 -6.32 -11.99
N ASN A 321 -2.96 -5.96 -12.33
CA ASN A 321 -3.50 -6.06 -13.68
C ASN A 321 -3.01 -4.95 -14.63
N GLY A 322 -2.11 -4.05 -14.16
CA GLY A 322 -1.55 -2.95 -14.91
C GLY A 322 -2.50 -1.78 -15.13
N LEU A 323 -3.57 -1.68 -14.33
CA LEU A 323 -4.50 -0.56 -14.33
C LEU A 323 -4.22 0.37 -13.16
N ALA A 324 -4.46 1.65 -13.40
CA ALA A 324 -4.64 2.67 -12.38
C ALA A 324 -6.13 2.95 -12.19
N TYR A 325 -6.50 3.20 -10.95
CA TYR A 325 -7.88 3.49 -10.55
C TYR A 325 -7.93 4.81 -9.80
N GLU A 326 -9.04 5.50 -9.98
CA GLU A 326 -9.39 6.68 -9.20
C GLU A 326 -10.74 6.45 -8.54
N PHE A 327 -10.85 6.78 -7.25
CA PHE A 327 -12.06 6.64 -6.46
C PHE A 327 -12.43 8.01 -5.88
N SER A 328 -13.73 8.27 -5.78
CA SER A 328 -14.30 9.44 -5.11
C SER A 328 -15.30 8.99 -4.04
N GLN A 329 -15.46 9.84 -3.02
CA GLN A 329 -16.55 9.68 -2.04
C GLN A 329 -17.90 9.98 -2.67
#